data_75aec60e1668351b44a14d10561c38b2
#
_entry.id   75aec60e1668351b44a14d10561c38b2
#
_cell.length_a   1.000
_cell.length_b   1.000
_cell.length_c   1.000
_cell.angle_alpha   90.00
_cell.angle_beta   90.00
_cell.angle_gamma   90.00
#
_symmetry.space_group_name_H-M   'P 1'
#
loop_
_entity.id
_entity.type
_entity.pdbx_description
1 polymer ?
#
loop_
_entity_poly.entity_id
_entity_poly.type
_entity_poly.pdbx_seq_one_letter_code
_entity_poly.pdbx_strand_id
1 'polypeptide(L)'
;MVSAVGIVLGIGMIRLAGTQDDGPTSDLRFVVVRDYNGKPVRNAAVVLHPVNRKGKQSRGGLELKTDGEGRTNIDGIPYGPLRVQVLAQGFQTFGEDYKIDKAEIEITVKLKRPGGQYSVYENHGDEKKPDDQKPAQEKPQ
;
A
#
# COMPACT_ATOMS: atom_id res chain seq x y z
N MET A 1 9.39 55.53 -60.35
CA MET A 1 10.11 54.41 -59.80
C MET A 1 9.69 54.29 -58.30
N VAL A 2 8.79 53.41 -58.01
CA VAL A 2 8.29 53.23 -56.66
C VAL A 2 8.75 51.83 -56.16
N SER A 3 9.65 51.81 -55.20
CA SER A 3 10.14 50.59 -54.59
C SER A 3 9.24 50.22 -53.45
N ALA A 4 8.55 49.11 -53.55
CA ALA A 4 7.72 48.54 -52.47
C ALA A 4 8.60 47.66 -51.58
N VAL A 5 8.81 48.10 -50.35
CA VAL A 5 9.43 47.29 -49.29
C VAL A 5 8.35 46.45 -48.61
N GLY A 6 8.37 45.17 -48.88
CA GLY A 6 7.51 44.21 -48.19
C GLY A 6 8.07 43.82 -46.82
N ILE A 7 7.33 44.19 -45.78
CA ILE A 7 7.60 43.72 -44.41
C ILE A 7 6.98 42.36 -44.26
N VAL A 8 7.81 41.32 -44.12
CA VAL A 8 7.38 39.98 -43.73
C VAL A 8 7.36 39.94 -42.21
N LEU A 9 6.15 40.00 -41.64
CA LEU A 9 5.94 39.69 -40.21
C LEU A 9 6.07 38.17 -40.02
N GLY A 10 7.20 37.73 -39.51
CA GLY A 10 7.39 36.39 -39.05
C GLY A 10 6.61 36.18 -37.74
N ILE A 11 5.51 35.43 -37.81
CA ILE A 11 4.81 34.97 -36.61
C ILE A 11 5.66 33.84 -36.01
N GLY A 12 6.45 34.19 -35.01
CA GLY A 12 7.19 33.21 -34.20
C GLY A 12 6.19 32.37 -33.39
N MET A 13 5.98 31.12 -33.81
CA MET A 13 5.34 30.13 -32.95
C MET A 13 6.23 29.85 -31.73
N ILE A 14 5.85 30.42 -30.60
CA ILE A 14 6.39 30.03 -29.33
C ILE A 14 5.84 28.63 -29.05
N ARG A 15 6.65 27.61 -29.29
CA ARG A 15 6.39 26.27 -28.78
C ARG A 15 6.66 26.34 -27.29
N LEU A 16 5.61 26.33 -26.45
CA LEU A 16 5.75 25.91 -25.07
C LEU A 16 6.19 24.45 -25.12
N ALA A 17 7.48 24.21 -25.01
CA ALA A 17 8.00 22.92 -24.65
C ALA A 17 7.56 22.69 -23.22
N GLY A 18 6.50 21.89 -23.04
CA GLY A 18 6.21 21.31 -21.75
C GLY A 18 7.45 20.54 -21.34
N THR A 19 8.12 20.97 -20.30
CA THR A 19 9.15 20.17 -19.65
C THR A 19 8.47 18.93 -19.11
N GLN A 20 8.50 17.84 -19.88
CA GLN A 20 8.28 16.52 -19.32
C GLN A 20 9.44 16.31 -18.37
N ASP A 21 9.09 16.01 -17.13
CA ASP A 21 10.05 15.66 -16.11
C ASP A 21 10.57 14.26 -16.44
N ASP A 22 11.55 14.21 -17.35
CA ASP A 22 12.21 12.97 -17.80
C ASP A 22 13.21 12.47 -16.74
N GLY A 23 12.80 12.49 -15.46
CA GLY A 23 13.55 11.93 -14.36
C GLY A 23 13.73 10.42 -14.51
N PRO A 24 14.68 9.81 -13.78
CA PRO A 24 14.88 8.37 -13.81
C PRO A 24 13.63 7.64 -13.29
N THR A 25 13.28 6.55 -13.96
CA THR A 25 12.15 5.70 -13.61
C THR A 25 12.59 4.27 -13.29
N SER A 26 11.76 3.56 -12.57
CA SER A 26 11.97 2.18 -12.15
C SER A 26 10.87 1.27 -12.66
N ASP A 27 11.26 0.04 -12.98
CA ASP A 27 10.34 -1.06 -13.24
C ASP A 27 10.19 -1.86 -11.96
N LEU A 28 8.98 -1.92 -11.45
CA LEU A 28 8.66 -2.61 -10.20
C LEU A 28 8.01 -3.95 -10.48
N ARG A 29 8.51 -4.99 -9.83
CA ARG A 29 7.95 -6.35 -9.84
C ARG A 29 7.50 -6.70 -8.44
N PHE A 30 6.27 -7.16 -8.32
CA PHE A 30 5.69 -7.59 -7.05
C PHE A 30 5.45 -9.09 -7.06
N VAL A 31 5.80 -9.73 -5.95
CA VAL A 31 5.50 -11.13 -5.67
C VAL A 31 4.75 -11.17 -4.35
N VAL A 32 3.49 -11.57 -4.38
CA VAL A 32 2.63 -11.64 -3.20
C VAL A 32 2.41 -13.09 -2.82
N VAL A 33 2.84 -13.44 -1.62
CA VAL A 33 2.76 -14.81 -1.08
C VAL A 33 2.14 -14.82 0.31
N ARG A 34 1.65 -15.98 0.71
CA ARG A 34 1.17 -16.22 2.07
C ARG A 34 2.36 -16.40 3.01
N ASP A 35 2.39 -15.69 4.12
CA ASP A 35 3.49 -15.75 5.09
C ASP A 35 3.68 -17.17 5.67
N TYR A 36 2.59 -17.89 5.93
CA TYR A 36 2.62 -19.17 6.63
C TYR A 36 3.02 -20.39 5.77
N ASN A 37 2.95 -20.33 4.45
CA ASN A 37 3.30 -21.44 3.58
C ASN A 37 4.01 -21.06 2.27
N GLY A 38 4.23 -19.77 2.03
CA GLY A 38 4.90 -19.27 0.83
C GLY A 38 4.13 -19.43 -0.48
N LYS A 39 2.87 -19.90 -0.45
CA LYS A 39 2.07 -20.06 -1.66
C LYS A 39 1.62 -18.71 -2.21
N PRO A 40 1.50 -18.56 -3.54
CA PRO A 40 1.11 -17.31 -4.16
C PRO A 40 -0.31 -16.89 -3.78
N VAL A 41 -0.52 -15.58 -3.72
CA VAL A 41 -1.84 -14.97 -3.51
C VAL A 41 -2.32 -14.36 -4.81
N ARG A 42 -3.32 -14.99 -5.40
CA ARG A 42 -3.97 -14.54 -6.63
C ARG A 42 -4.93 -13.40 -6.34
N ASN A 43 -5.07 -12.49 -7.30
CA ASN A 43 -6.02 -11.38 -7.27
C ASN A 43 -5.88 -10.46 -6.05
N ALA A 44 -4.66 -10.34 -5.51
CA ALA A 44 -4.35 -9.34 -4.52
C ALA A 44 -4.28 -7.95 -5.18
N ALA A 45 -4.86 -6.96 -4.54
CA ALA A 45 -4.74 -5.57 -4.97
C ALA A 45 -3.43 -4.99 -4.45
N VAL A 46 -2.53 -4.62 -5.35
CA VAL A 46 -1.31 -3.89 -5.05
C VAL A 46 -1.55 -2.42 -5.36
N VAL A 47 -1.62 -1.60 -4.34
CA VAL A 47 -1.95 -0.16 -4.45
C VAL A 47 -0.70 0.66 -4.18
N LEU A 48 -0.34 1.50 -5.14
CA LEU A 48 0.86 2.32 -5.12
C LEU A 48 0.48 3.78 -4.95
N HIS A 49 1.04 4.44 -3.95
CA HIS A 49 0.85 5.86 -3.72
C HIS A 49 2.20 6.58 -3.59
N PRO A 50 2.49 7.57 -4.44
CA PRO A 50 3.63 8.44 -4.20
C PRO A 50 3.49 9.14 -2.85
N VAL A 51 4.59 9.28 -2.15
CA VAL A 51 4.67 9.95 -0.84
C VAL A 51 5.47 11.23 -0.99
N ASN A 52 4.97 12.33 -0.43
CA ASN A 52 5.69 13.59 -0.47
C ASN A 52 6.81 13.61 0.60
N ARG A 53 7.64 14.68 0.57
CA ARG A 53 8.76 14.84 1.52
C ARG A 53 8.32 14.89 2.99
N LYS A 54 7.05 15.15 3.27
CA LYS A 54 6.46 15.17 4.63
C LYS A 54 5.89 13.80 5.06
N GLY A 55 6.11 12.75 4.26
CA GLY A 55 5.56 11.43 4.52
C GLY A 55 4.05 11.29 4.27
N LYS A 56 3.43 12.29 3.64
CA LYS A 56 2.02 12.25 3.29
C LYS A 56 1.83 11.67 1.89
N GLN A 57 0.81 10.83 1.78
CA GLN A 57 0.38 10.24 0.52
C GLN A 57 -0.11 11.35 -0.43
N SER A 58 0.43 11.35 -1.65
CA SER A 58 -0.03 12.24 -2.71
C SER A 58 -1.36 11.78 -3.29
N ARG A 59 -2.06 12.69 -3.95
CA ARG A 59 -3.27 12.35 -4.70
C ARG A 59 -2.90 11.48 -5.91
N GLY A 60 -3.78 10.56 -6.23
CA GLY A 60 -3.56 9.59 -7.30
C GLY A 60 -2.83 8.35 -6.77
N GLY A 61 -3.38 7.22 -7.05
CA GLY A 61 -2.81 5.91 -6.75
C GLY A 61 -3.03 5.01 -7.96
N LEU A 62 -2.15 4.03 -8.12
CA LEU A 62 -2.30 2.98 -9.11
C LEU A 62 -2.66 1.69 -8.39
N GLU A 63 -3.62 0.98 -8.92
CA GLU A 63 -4.00 -0.35 -8.44
C GLU A 63 -3.66 -1.39 -9.50
N LEU A 64 -2.93 -2.40 -9.08
CA LEU A 64 -2.58 -3.57 -9.87
C LEU A 64 -3.22 -4.80 -9.23
N LYS A 65 -3.41 -5.86 -10.02
CA LYS A 65 -3.89 -7.16 -9.51
C LYS A 65 -2.85 -8.23 -9.78
N THR A 66 -2.62 -9.10 -8.80
CA THR A 66 -1.74 -10.25 -8.97
C THR A 66 -2.39 -11.34 -9.80
N ASP A 67 -1.58 -12.01 -10.59
CA ASP A 67 -1.97 -13.18 -11.39
C ASP A 67 -2.07 -14.46 -10.55
N GLY A 68 -2.25 -15.61 -11.21
CA GLY A 68 -2.34 -16.92 -10.55
C GLY A 68 -1.07 -17.33 -9.80
N GLU A 69 0.07 -16.75 -10.15
CA GLU A 69 1.37 -16.96 -9.52
C GLU A 69 1.71 -15.91 -8.46
N GLY A 70 0.76 -15.02 -8.15
CA GLY A 70 0.93 -13.96 -7.18
C GLY A 70 1.81 -12.81 -7.67
N ARG A 71 1.98 -12.66 -8.98
CA ARG A 71 2.89 -11.67 -9.58
C ARG A 71 2.13 -10.54 -10.25
N THR A 72 2.69 -9.36 -10.19
CA THR A 72 2.29 -8.21 -11.02
C THR A 72 3.49 -7.28 -11.20
N ASN A 73 3.48 -6.47 -12.23
CA ASN A 73 4.55 -5.53 -12.53
C ASN A 73 3.99 -4.21 -13.06
N ILE A 74 4.79 -3.18 -12.94
CA ILE A 74 4.53 -1.86 -13.50
C ILE A 74 5.85 -1.18 -13.85
N ASP A 75 5.87 -0.52 -14.99
CA ASP A 75 7.03 0.19 -15.50
C ASP A 75 6.86 1.71 -15.33
N GLY A 76 7.95 2.44 -15.39
CA GLY A 76 7.94 3.88 -15.44
C GLY A 76 7.59 4.59 -14.14
N ILE A 77 7.80 3.96 -12.99
CA ILE A 77 7.58 4.60 -11.69
C ILE A 77 8.74 5.56 -11.39
N PRO A 78 8.49 6.87 -11.16
CA PRO A 78 9.55 7.82 -10.85
C PRO A 78 10.30 7.45 -9.57
N TYR A 79 11.60 7.76 -9.53
CA TYR A 79 12.38 7.61 -8.29
C TYR A 79 11.82 8.48 -7.18
N GLY A 80 11.88 7.98 -5.97
CA GLY A 80 11.40 8.66 -4.78
C GLY A 80 10.69 7.74 -3.79
N PRO A 81 10.11 8.28 -2.74
CA PRO A 81 9.37 7.50 -1.75
C PRO A 81 8.02 7.05 -2.32
N LEU A 82 7.72 5.77 -2.15
CA LEU A 82 6.50 5.12 -2.63
C LEU A 82 5.88 4.30 -1.51
N ARG A 83 4.62 4.53 -1.22
CA ARG A 83 3.83 3.69 -0.32
C ARG A 83 3.17 2.56 -1.09
N VAL A 84 3.42 1.34 -0.65
CA VAL A 84 2.83 0.13 -1.21
C VAL A 84 1.87 -0.46 -0.19
N GLN A 85 0.62 -0.61 -0.59
CA GLN A 85 -0.40 -1.33 0.17
C GLN A 85 -0.83 -2.56 -0.60
N VAL A 86 -1.01 -3.68 0.10
CA VAL A 86 -1.52 -4.90 -0.53
C VAL A 86 -2.72 -5.38 0.26
N LEU A 87 -3.83 -5.54 -0.47
CA LEU A 87 -5.11 -5.99 0.07
C LEU A 87 -5.50 -7.29 -0.63
N ALA A 88 -5.84 -8.29 0.15
CA ALA A 88 -6.39 -9.53 -0.35
C ALA A 88 -7.43 -10.06 0.65
N GLN A 89 -8.49 -10.68 0.12
CA GLN A 89 -9.55 -11.25 0.94
C GLN A 89 -8.99 -12.36 1.85
N GLY A 90 -9.29 -12.29 3.15
CA GLY A 90 -8.84 -13.27 4.13
C GLY A 90 -7.42 -13.04 4.65
N PHE A 91 -6.82 -11.88 4.37
CA PHE A 91 -5.51 -11.48 4.86
C PHE A 91 -5.54 -10.11 5.53
N GLN A 92 -4.56 -9.87 6.41
CA GLN A 92 -4.33 -8.53 6.92
C GLN A 92 -3.82 -7.64 5.80
N THR A 93 -4.25 -6.37 5.79
CA THR A 93 -3.70 -5.38 4.87
C THR A 93 -2.22 -5.17 5.16
N PHE A 94 -1.40 -5.29 4.13
CA PHE A 94 0.01 -4.95 4.18
C PHE A 94 0.19 -3.48 3.79
N GLY A 95 1.12 -2.79 4.44
CA GLY A 95 1.48 -1.42 4.08
C GLY A 95 2.91 -1.12 4.48
N GLU A 96 3.71 -0.61 3.54
CA GLU A 96 5.11 -0.24 3.76
C GLU A 96 5.53 0.86 2.78
N ASP A 97 6.45 1.72 3.21
CA ASP A 97 7.05 2.75 2.38
C ASP A 97 8.40 2.28 1.86
N TYR A 98 8.59 2.39 0.55
CA TYR A 98 9.82 2.01 -0.15
C TYR A 98 10.47 3.24 -0.76
N LYS A 99 11.80 3.24 -0.78
CA LYS A 99 12.58 4.20 -1.55
C LYS A 99 12.91 3.61 -2.90
N ILE A 100 12.35 4.20 -3.95
CA ILE A 100 12.61 3.80 -5.33
C ILE A 100 13.82 4.58 -5.82
N ASP A 101 14.94 3.88 -6.03
CA ASP A 101 16.24 4.48 -6.37
C ASP A 101 17.07 3.64 -7.36
N LYS A 102 16.47 2.61 -7.96
CA LYS A 102 17.10 1.72 -8.93
C LYS A 102 16.20 1.50 -10.12
N ALA A 103 16.78 1.18 -11.27
CA ALA A 103 16.06 0.94 -12.52
C ALA A 103 15.09 -0.25 -12.43
N GLU A 104 15.45 -1.30 -11.68
CA GLU A 104 14.59 -2.47 -11.43
C GLU A 104 14.56 -2.78 -9.96
N ILE A 105 13.36 -3.03 -9.42
CA ILE A 105 13.15 -3.40 -8.02
C ILE A 105 12.13 -4.52 -7.96
N GLU A 106 12.47 -5.61 -7.28
CA GLU A 106 11.54 -6.68 -6.92
C GLU A 106 11.14 -6.55 -5.44
N ILE A 107 9.84 -6.55 -5.19
CA ILE A 107 9.26 -6.45 -3.85
C ILE A 107 8.46 -7.71 -3.57
N THR A 108 8.90 -8.49 -2.59
CA THR A 108 8.16 -9.65 -2.10
C THR A 108 7.33 -9.26 -0.89
N VAL A 109 6.02 -9.46 -0.99
CA VAL A 109 5.05 -9.16 0.08
C VAL A 109 4.54 -10.47 0.67
N LYS A 110 4.68 -10.63 1.98
CA LYS A 110 4.16 -11.77 2.74
C LYS A 110 2.90 -11.36 3.47
N LEU A 111 1.75 -11.90 3.06
CA LEU A 111 0.47 -11.59 3.68
C LEU A 111 0.18 -12.54 4.84
N LYS A 112 -0.18 -11.95 5.97
CA LYS A 112 -0.53 -12.66 7.20
C LYS A 112 -2.04 -12.89 7.28
N ARG A 113 -2.44 -13.99 7.92
CA ARG A 113 -3.83 -14.20 8.30
C ARG A 113 -4.25 -13.15 9.33
N PRO A 114 -5.53 -12.76 9.37
CA PRO A 114 -6.03 -11.96 10.48
C PRO A 114 -5.73 -12.67 11.78
N GLY A 115 -5.14 -11.96 12.74
CA GLY A 115 -5.04 -12.45 14.12
C GLY A 115 -6.43 -12.59 14.71
N GLY A 116 -6.63 -13.54 15.63
CA GLY A 116 -7.86 -13.61 16.40
C GLY A 116 -8.13 -12.24 17.05
N GLN A 117 -9.34 -11.74 16.94
CA GLN A 117 -9.76 -10.62 17.77
C GLN A 117 -9.74 -11.11 19.21
N TYR A 118 -8.76 -10.67 19.99
CA TYR A 118 -8.82 -10.79 21.42
C TYR A 118 -9.89 -9.80 21.89
N SER A 119 -11.11 -10.31 22.15
CA SER A 119 -12.09 -9.55 22.90
C SER A 119 -11.52 -9.33 24.29
N VAL A 120 -11.34 -8.07 24.67
CA VAL A 120 -10.94 -7.69 26.04
C VAL A 120 -11.98 -8.18 27.06
N TYR A 121 -13.13 -8.63 26.60
CA TYR A 121 -14.25 -9.13 27.41
C TYR A 121 -14.24 -10.65 27.62
N GLU A 122 -13.37 -11.41 26.95
CA GLU A 122 -13.35 -12.88 27.10
C GLU A 122 -12.52 -13.39 28.30
N ASN A 123 -11.81 -12.52 29.00
CA ASN A 123 -10.99 -12.94 30.15
C ASN A 123 -11.63 -12.68 31.53
N HIS A 124 -12.97 -12.58 31.62
CA HIS A 124 -13.66 -12.44 32.90
C HIS A 124 -14.50 -13.66 33.26
N GLY A 125 -14.12 -14.82 32.82
CA GLY A 125 -14.87 -16.04 33.02
C GLY A 125 -14.15 -17.16 33.79
N ASP A 126 -13.29 -16.87 34.77
CA ASP A 126 -12.84 -17.91 35.72
C ASP A 126 -12.26 -17.30 37.00
N GLU A 127 -12.95 -16.33 37.57
CA GLU A 127 -12.84 -16.13 39.02
C GLU A 127 -13.84 -17.05 39.73
N LYS A 128 -13.33 -18.20 40.10
CA LYS A 128 -13.94 -19.10 41.07
C LYS A 128 -14.27 -18.29 42.32
N LYS A 129 -15.55 -18.00 42.54
CA LYS A 129 -16.05 -17.49 43.79
C LYS A 129 -15.66 -18.45 44.90
N PRO A 130 -15.07 -18.00 46.01
CA PRO A 130 -14.95 -18.81 47.21
C PRO A 130 -16.36 -19.12 47.73
N ASP A 131 -16.60 -20.38 48.03
CA ASP A 131 -17.78 -20.86 48.72
C ASP A 131 -17.95 -20.10 50.04
N ASP A 132 -18.95 -19.25 50.13
CA ASP A 132 -19.50 -18.77 51.40
C ASP A 132 -20.18 -19.95 52.08
N GLN A 133 -19.44 -20.61 52.95
CA GLN A 133 -20.00 -21.50 53.93
C GLN A 133 -20.84 -20.66 54.91
N LYS A 134 -22.13 -20.77 54.76
CA LYS A 134 -23.14 -20.28 55.69
C LYS A 134 -23.04 -21.08 56.98
N PRO A 135 -22.79 -20.45 58.14
CA PRO A 135 -22.84 -21.16 59.42
C PRO A 135 -24.28 -21.57 59.72
N ALA A 136 -24.43 -22.84 60.11
CA ALA A 136 -25.68 -23.37 60.63
C ALA A 136 -26.08 -22.62 61.87
N GLN A 137 -27.28 -22.06 61.86
CA GLN A 137 -27.91 -21.56 63.09
C GLN A 137 -28.48 -22.74 63.89
N GLU A 138 -27.85 -23.01 65.00
CA GLU A 138 -28.35 -23.84 66.04
C GLU A 138 -29.49 -23.11 66.73
N LYS A 139 -30.68 -23.75 66.86
CA LYS A 139 -31.78 -23.26 67.60
C LYS A 139 -31.61 -23.73 69.08
N PRO A 140 -31.73 -22.83 70.05
CA PRO A 140 -31.90 -23.26 71.44
C PRO A 140 -33.39 -23.58 71.67
N GLN A 141 -33.56 -24.58 72.46
CA GLN A 141 -34.86 -25.01 73.03
C GLN A 141 -35.45 -23.97 73.95
#